data_ca2fe59656e95725e10d36319853dd53
#
_entry.id   ca2fe59656e95725e10d36319853dd53
#
_cell.length_a   1.000
_cell.length_b   1.000
_cell.length_c   1.000
_cell.angle_alpha   90.00
_cell.angle_beta   90.00
_cell.angle_gamma   90.00
#
_symmetry.space_group_name_H-M   'P 1'
#
loop_
_entity.id
_entity.type
_entity.pdbx_description
1 polymer ?
#
loop_
_entity_poly.entity_id
_entity_poly.type
_entity_poly.pdbx_seq_one_letter_code
_entity_poly.pdbx_strand_id
1 'polypeptide(L)'
;QRQMCIRDRLLDEPMSALDKQIRQKTQIELTKIIEQVGVTCIMVTHDQEEAMTMANRLAVMTAGEIIQQGTPKDVYSFPNSRFVASFIGNTNIFKGRIVVDEPDHVLIESDDLESPLYVSHGVNEPLGMEVYVSIRPEQIRVLTEEPDDSVNVAYGVVTHVAWMGSYMLYQIELDSGKVVDASMPARMALEDAPSIDDEVYITWGPDSGTVLSS
;
A
#
# COMPACT_ATOMS: atom_id res chain seq x y z
N GLN A 1 46.36 -8.01 -22.19
CA GLN A 1 45.19 -7.15 -21.98
C GLN A 1 44.25 -7.87 -21.02
N ARG A 2 44.16 -7.42 -19.73
CA ARG A 2 43.12 -7.81 -18.83
C ARG A 2 41.82 -7.14 -19.30
N GLN A 3 40.97 -7.86 -20.00
CA GLN A 3 39.61 -7.44 -20.18
C GLN A 3 38.95 -7.43 -18.77
N MET A 4 38.73 -6.25 -18.23
CA MET A 4 37.93 -6.04 -17.06
C MET A 4 36.50 -6.35 -17.49
N CYS A 5 36.02 -7.56 -17.19
CA CYS A 5 34.60 -7.89 -17.35
C CYS A 5 33.82 -7.07 -16.32
N ILE A 6 33.35 -5.91 -16.71
CA ILE A 6 32.39 -5.13 -15.93
C ILE A 6 31.10 -5.95 -15.95
N ARG A 7 30.75 -6.56 -14.80
CA ARG A 7 29.54 -7.37 -14.66
C ARG A 7 28.33 -6.54 -14.27
N ASP A 8 28.56 -5.29 -13.89
CA ASP A 8 27.48 -4.42 -13.41
C ASP A 8 26.84 -3.65 -14.56
N ARG A 9 25.53 -3.45 -14.48
CA ARG A 9 24.74 -2.68 -15.43
C ARG A 9 23.99 -1.58 -14.71
N LEU A 10 23.98 -0.41 -15.33
CA LEU A 10 23.15 0.72 -14.89
C LEU A 10 22.11 0.99 -15.99
N LEU A 11 20.85 1.00 -15.62
CA LEU A 11 19.72 1.28 -16.50
C LEU A 11 18.99 2.51 -15.96
N ASP A 12 18.88 3.54 -16.76
CA ASP A 12 18.16 4.76 -16.40
C ASP A 12 16.88 4.83 -17.22
N GLU A 13 15.74 4.70 -16.53
CA GLU A 13 14.39 4.67 -17.09
C GLU A 13 14.23 3.81 -18.36
N PRO A 14 14.66 2.54 -18.35
CA PRO A 14 14.84 1.76 -19.58
C PRO A 14 13.53 1.47 -20.34
N MET A 15 12.38 1.63 -19.71
CA MET A 15 11.08 1.28 -20.31
C MET A 15 10.12 2.47 -20.43
N SER A 16 10.57 3.69 -20.14
CA SER A 16 9.73 4.90 -20.14
C SER A 16 9.00 5.18 -21.46
N ALA A 17 9.58 4.78 -22.58
CA ALA A 17 9.03 4.99 -23.92
C ALA A 17 8.08 3.86 -24.41
N LEU A 18 7.84 2.80 -23.60
CA LEU A 18 7.06 1.65 -24.01
C LEU A 18 5.58 1.78 -23.57
N ASP A 19 4.66 1.30 -24.42
CA ASP A 19 3.27 1.12 -24.00
C ASP A 19 3.13 0.02 -22.93
N LYS A 20 2.01 0.02 -22.22
CA LYS A 20 1.78 -0.85 -21.05
C LYS A 20 1.95 -2.34 -21.36
N GLN A 21 1.44 -2.83 -22.50
CA GLN A 21 1.50 -4.26 -22.81
C GLN A 21 2.92 -4.71 -23.18
N ILE A 22 3.62 -3.92 -23.97
CA ILE A 22 5.01 -4.18 -24.35
C ILE A 22 5.90 -4.07 -23.11
N ARG A 23 5.68 -3.09 -22.27
CA ARG A 23 6.42 -2.87 -21.02
C ARG A 23 6.36 -4.11 -20.13
N GLN A 24 5.17 -4.63 -19.80
CA GLN A 24 5.01 -5.81 -18.96
C GLN A 24 5.73 -7.05 -19.52
N LYS A 25 5.65 -7.29 -20.82
CA LYS A 25 6.39 -8.40 -21.46
C LYS A 25 7.89 -8.20 -21.36
N THR A 26 8.36 -6.99 -21.65
CA THR A 26 9.79 -6.65 -21.62
C THR A 26 10.37 -6.73 -20.21
N GLN A 27 9.62 -6.35 -19.17
CA GLN A 27 10.01 -6.52 -17.76
C GLN A 27 10.33 -7.98 -17.46
N ILE A 28 9.41 -8.90 -17.79
CA ILE A 28 9.60 -10.33 -17.55
C ILE A 28 10.82 -10.86 -18.32
N GLU A 29 10.97 -10.50 -19.58
CA GLU A 29 12.08 -10.96 -20.42
C GLU A 29 13.42 -10.42 -19.92
N LEU A 30 13.48 -9.13 -19.58
CA LEU A 30 14.72 -8.50 -19.07
C LEU A 30 15.12 -9.10 -17.72
N THR A 31 14.18 -9.33 -16.81
CA THR A 31 14.46 -9.98 -15.52
C THR A 31 15.07 -11.37 -15.73
N LYS A 32 14.50 -12.20 -16.61
CA LYS A 32 15.05 -13.51 -16.95
C LYS A 32 16.47 -13.42 -17.52
N ILE A 33 16.74 -12.45 -18.39
CA ILE A 33 18.07 -12.26 -18.98
C ILE A 33 19.08 -11.88 -17.90
N ILE A 34 18.73 -10.93 -17.01
CA ILE A 34 19.59 -10.50 -15.89
C ILE A 34 19.93 -11.69 -14.99
N GLU A 35 18.94 -12.50 -14.63
CA GLU A 35 19.11 -13.71 -13.81
C GLU A 35 19.99 -14.76 -14.51
N GLN A 36 19.75 -15.04 -15.79
CA GLN A 36 20.52 -16.02 -16.56
C GLN A 36 21.99 -15.62 -16.75
N VAL A 37 22.23 -14.35 -16.96
CA VAL A 37 23.62 -13.83 -17.13
C VAL A 37 24.33 -13.69 -15.78
N GLY A 38 23.59 -13.56 -14.68
CA GLY A 38 24.14 -13.43 -13.33
C GLY A 38 24.90 -12.12 -13.12
N VAL A 39 24.40 -11.03 -13.68
CA VAL A 39 24.98 -9.68 -13.52
C VAL A 39 24.28 -8.89 -12.45
N THR A 40 24.99 -8.00 -11.77
CA THR A 40 24.36 -6.99 -10.91
C THR A 40 23.78 -5.88 -11.82
N CYS A 41 22.51 -5.59 -11.63
CA CYS A 41 21.83 -4.52 -12.37
C CYS A 41 21.25 -3.51 -11.37
N ILE A 42 21.59 -2.23 -11.57
CA ILE A 42 20.96 -1.11 -10.88
C ILE A 42 20.08 -0.41 -11.89
N MET A 43 18.79 -0.29 -11.58
CA MET A 43 17.81 0.37 -12.43
C MET A 43 17.23 1.57 -11.70
N VAL A 44 17.14 2.70 -12.38
CA VAL A 44 16.41 3.88 -11.94
C VAL A 44 15.10 3.94 -12.70
N THR A 45 14.01 4.11 -12.01
CA THR A 45 12.67 4.26 -12.60
C THR A 45 11.79 5.11 -11.72
N HIS A 46 10.81 5.77 -12.30
CA HIS A 46 9.71 6.42 -11.60
C HIS A 46 8.42 5.57 -11.65
N ASP A 47 8.46 4.43 -12.33
CA ASP A 47 7.34 3.49 -12.41
C ASP A 47 7.42 2.47 -11.26
N GLN A 48 6.43 2.52 -10.39
CA GLN A 48 6.36 1.64 -9.21
C GLN A 48 6.16 0.17 -9.61
N GLU A 49 5.37 -0.11 -10.68
CA GLU A 49 5.18 -1.47 -11.19
C GLU A 49 6.51 -2.08 -11.65
N GLU A 50 7.36 -1.30 -12.32
CA GLU A 50 8.70 -1.74 -12.72
C GLU A 50 9.55 -2.11 -11.51
N ALA A 51 9.63 -1.18 -10.54
CA ALA A 51 10.44 -1.38 -9.34
C ALA A 51 9.97 -2.61 -8.54
N MET A 52 8.66 -2.76 -8.35
CA MET A 52 8.07 -3.88 -7.61
C MET A 52 8.22 -5.23 -8.30
N THR A 53 8.16 -5.26 -9.65
CA THR A 53 8.17 -6.51 -10.43
C THR A 53 9.57 -7.03 -10.69
N MET A 54 10.55 -6.13 -10.92
CA MET A 54 11.86 -6.53 -11.41
C MET A 54 12.95 -6.57 -10.34
N ALA A 55 12.82 -5.82 -9.25
CA ALA A 55 13.87 -5.68 -8.28
C ALA A 55 13.89 -6.79 -7.23
N ASN A 56 15.08 -7.33 -6.90
CA ASN A 56 15.27 -8.13 -5.70
C ASN A 56 15.38 -7.23 -4.45
N ARG A 57 15.89 -6.02 -4.64
CA ARG A 57 15.96 -4.96 -3.62
C ARG A 57 15.53 -3.64 -4.24
N LEU A 58 14.73 -2.91 -3.50
CA LEU A 58 14.16 -1.61 -3.86
C LEU A 58 14.72 -0.54 -2.92
N ALA A 59 15.04 0.63 -3.44
CA ALA A 59 15.37 1.81 -2.65
C ALA A 59 14.48 2.98 -3.07
N VAL A 60 13.82 3.60 -2.11
CA VAL A 60 13.06 4.84 -2.31
C VAL A 60 13.97 6.02 -2.03
N MET A 61 14.08 6.91 -3.02
CA MET A 61 14.95 8.08 -2.96
C MET A 61 14.14 9.37 -3.09
N THR A 62 14.47 10.35 -2.29
CA THR A 62 13.95 11.73 -2.40
C THR A 62 15.03 12.72 -2.05
N ALA A 63 15.08 13.86 -2.75
CA ALA A 63 16.07 14.93 -2.55
C ALA A 63 17.54 14.45 -2.51
N GLY A 64 17.87 13.36 -3.24
CA GLY A 64 19.22 12.79 -3.29
C GLY A 64 19.55 11.82 -2.15
N GLU A 65 18.61 11.55 -1.24
CA GLU A 65 18.80 10.65 -0.11
C GLU A 65 17.94 9.38 -0.25
N ILE A 66 18.50 8.24 0.16
CA ILE A 66 17.75 6.99 0.26
C ILE A 66 17.03 6.99 1.61
N ILE A 67 15.70 7.03 1.59
CA ILE A 67 14.87 7.09 2.79
C ILE A 67 14.40 5.71 3.27
N GLN A 68 14.28 4.75 2.36
CA GLN A 68 14.01 3.36 2.70
C GLN A 68 14.59 2.43 1.64
N GLN A 69 15.03 1.25 2.07
CA GLN A 69 15.43 0.15 1.17
C GLN A 69 15.05 -1.20 1.78
N GLY A 70 14.71 -2.15 0.92
CA GLY A 70 14.31 -3.49 1.34
C GLY A 70 13.95 -4.37 0.15
N THR A 71 13.34 -5.53 0.39
CA THR A 71 12.66 -6.23 -0.69
C THR A 71 11.43 -5.41 -1.11
N PRO A 72 10.93 -5.55 -2.36
CA PRO A 72 9.70 -4.89 -2.77
C PRO A 72 8.54 -5.13 -1.80
N LYS A 73 8.38 -6.37 -1.34
CA LYS A 73 7.37 -6.74 -0.35
C LYS A 73 7.54 -5.97 0.96
N ASP A 74 8.75 -5.89 1.50
CA ASP A 74 8.99 -5.20 2.77
C ASP A 74 8.70 -3.70 2.68
N VAL A 75 9.17 -3.05 1.59
CA VAL A 75 8.95 -1.62 1.40
C VAL A 75 7.46 -1.29 1.21
N TYR A 76 6.70 -2.18 0.56
CA TYR A 76 5.26 -2.04 0.37
C TYR A 76 4.47 -2.27 1.66
N SER A 77 4.79 -3.35 2.39
CA SER A 77 4.04 -3.78 3.57
C SER A 77 4.42 -3.03 4.84
N PHE A 78 5.67 -2.57 4.93
CA PHE A 78 6.23 -1.90 6.12
C PHE A 78 6.93 -0.59 5.74
N PRO A 79 6.18 0.40 5.19
CA PRO A 79 6.75 1.71 4.92
C PRO A 79 7.19 2.37 6.23
N ASN A 80 8.32 3.08 6.21
CA ASN A 80 8.86 3.75 7.39
C ASN A 80 8.35 5.19 7.56
N SER A 81 7.59 5.69 6.62
CA SER A 81 7.06 7.06 6.63
C SER A 81 5.83 7.19 5.73
N ARG A 82 5.02 8.23 5.96
CA ARG A 82 3.86 8.57 5.10
C ARG A 82 4.28 8.78 3.65
N PHE A 83 5.46 9.38 3.46
CA PHE A 83 5.97 9.60 2.10
C PHE A 83 6.16 8.26 1.37
N VAL A 84 6.85 7.29 1.99
CA VAL A 84 7.05 5.98 1.37
C VAL A 84 5.72 5.25 1.19
N ALA A 85 4.84 5.27 2.20
CA ALA A 85 3.52 4.65 2.11
C ALA A 85 2.72 5.15 0.90
N SER A 86 2.68 6.48 0.70
CA SER A 86 1.95 7.11 -0.42
C SER A 86 2.69 7.03 -1.75
N PHE A 87 4.04 6.97 -1.72
CA PHE A 87 4.84 6.91 -2.93
C PHE A 87 4.81 5.52 -3.60
N ILE A 88 4.78 4.43 -2.80
CA ILE A 88 4.87 3.04 -3.33
C ILE A 88 3.50 2.47 -3.73
N GLY A 89 2.41 3.16 -3.52
CA GLY A 89 1.07 2.75 -3.90
C GLY A 89 -0.01 3.52 -3.17
N ASN A 90 -1.25 3.34 -3.59
CA ASN A 90 -2.37 3.97 -2.92
C ASN A 90 -2.48 3.46 -1.48
N THR A 91 -2.81 4.36 -0.56
CA THR A 91 -3.02 4.02 0.84
C THR A 91 -3.97 5.01 1.50
N ASN A 92 -4.79 4.49 2.39
CA ASN A 92 -5.58 5.30 3.31
C ASN A 92 -4.71 5.66 4.50
N ILE A 93 -4.66 6.93 4.87
CA ILE A 93 -3.90 7.38 6.03
C ILE A 93 -4.88 7.98 7.04
N PHE A 94 -4.94 7.37 8.22
CA PHE A 94 -5.69 7.86 9.37
C PHE A 94 -4.72 8.56 10.32
N LYS A 95 -5.03 9.78 10.68
CA LYS A 95 -4.29 10.52 11.69
C LYS A 95 -4.91 10.26 13.04
N GLY A 96 -4.10 9.99 14.08
CA GLY A 96 -4.62 9.74 15.41
C GLY A 96 -3.59 9.93 16.50
N ARG A 97 -4.00 9.57 17.73
CA ARG A 97 -3.14 9.61 18.92
C ARG A 97 -3.15 8.25 19.61
N ILE A 98 -1.99 7.82 20.06
CA ILE A 98 -1.85 6.56 20.81
C ILE A 98 -2.54 6.72 22.16
N VAL A 99 -3.52 5.87 22.45
CA VAL A 99 -4.23 5.82 23.74
C VAL A 99 -3.89 4.57 24.55
N VAL A 100 -3.46 3.49 23.88
CA VAL A 100 -2.91 2.27 24.50
C VAL A 100 -1.72 1.82 23.66
N ASP A 101 -0.63 1.44 24.31
CA ASP A 101 0.53 0.80 23.65
C ASP A 101 1.02 -0.35 24.53
N GLU A 102 0.63 -1.57 24.16
CA GLU A 102 1.00 -2.82 24.80
C GLU A 102 1.88 -3.64 23.83
N PRO A 103 2.66 -4.62 24.32
CA PRO A 103 3.55 -5.39 23.46
C PRO A 103 2.88 -6.11 22.28
N ASP A 104 1.60 -6.45 22.41
CA ASP A 104 0.82 -7.22 21.46
C ASP A 104 -0.18 -6.36 20.67
N HIS A 105 -0.44 -5.10 21.06
CA HIS A 105 -1.34 -4.21 20.33
C HIS A 105 -1.15 -2.74 20.69
N VAL A 106 -1.63 -1.88 19.80
CA VAL A 106 -1.80 -0.45 20.02
C VAL A 106 -3.22 -0.03 19.66
N LEU A 107 -3.80 0.88 20.47
CA LEU A 107 -5.04 1.56 20.16
C LEU A 107 -4.75 3.02 19.82
N ILE A 108 -5.29 3.48 18.71
CA ILE A 108 -5.08 4.82 18.19
C ILE A 108 -6.44 5.50 18.01
N GLU A 109 -6.68 6.55 18.78
CA GLU A 109 -7.88 7.38 18.66
C GLU A 109 -7.71 8.34 17.49
N SER A 110 -8.68 8.33 16.56
CA SER A 110 -8.69 9.18 15.36
C SER A 110 -9.99 9.94 15.26
N ASP A 111 -9.92 11.21 14.87
CA ASP A 111 -11.11 12.02 14.60
C ASP A 111 -11.88 11.54 13.36
N ASP A 112 -11.25 10.71 12.54
CA ASP A 112 -11.85 10.14 11.32
C ASP A 112 -12.73 8.89 11.60
N LEU A 113 -12.67 8.30 12.82
CA LEU A 113 -13.32 7.04 13.18
C LEU A 113 -14.08 7.15 14.50
N GLU A 114 -15.21 6.46 14.61
CA GLU A 114 -16.00 6.41 15.85
C GLU A 114 -15.35 5.60 16.97
N SER A 115 -14.61 4.56 16.60
CA SER A 115 -13.90 3.69 17.54
C SER A 115 -12.40 3.78 17.36
N PRO A 116 -11.59 3.59 18.42
CA PRO A 116 -10.15 3.55 18.30
C PRO A 116 -9.69 2.48 17.31
N LEU A 117 -8.73 2.82 16.48
CA LEU A 117 -8.12 1.92 15.51
C LEU A 117 -7.19 0.95 16.23
N TYR A 118 -7.43 -0.34 16.06
CA TYR A 118 -6.65 -1.43 16.64
C TYR A 118 -5.58 -1.93 15.66
N VAL A 119 -4.34 -2.02 16.15
CA VAL A 119 -3.23 -2.65 15.40
C VAL A 119 -2.56 -3.69 16.29
N SER A 120 -2.36 -4.91 15.78
CA SER A 120 -1.92 -6.11 16.52
C SER A 120 -0.42 -6.16 16.81
N HIS A 121 0.21 -5.02 17.05
CA HIS A 121 1.60 -4.93 17.54
C HIS A 121 1.80 -3.60 18.29
N GLY A 122 2.64 -3.62 19.30
CA GLY A 122 3.09 -2.40 19.97
C GLY A 122 4.09 -1.62 19.12
N VAL A 123 4.15 -0.32 19.33
CA VAL A 123 5.05 0.58 18.60
C VAL A 123 6.15 1.18 19.49
N ASN A 124 6.04 0.99 20.83
CA ASN A 124 6.95 1.52 21.85
C ASN A 124 7.08 3.04 21.81
N GLU A 125 6.00 3.73 21.53
CA GLU A 125 5.92 5.17 21.45
C GLU A 125 5.12 5.75 22.62
N PRO A 126 5.36 7.01 23.03
CA PRO A 126 4.65 7.61 24.16
C PRO A 126 3.15 7.70 23.94
N LEU A 127 2.37 7.43 24.99
CA LEU A 127 0.93 7.69 25.00
C LEU A 127 0.64 9.17 24.69
N GLY A 128 -0.38 9.42 23.89
CA GLY A 128 -0.75 10.75 23.41
C GLY A 128 0.07 11.25 22.22
N MET A 129 1.09 10.51 21.78
CA MET A 129 1.85 10.84 20.58
C MET A 129 0.94 10.82 19.35
N GLU A 130 1.09 11.81 18.48
CA GLU A 130 0.43 11.89 17.20
C GLU A 130 1.13 10.94 16.21
N VAL A 131 0.34 10.05 15.61
CA VAL A 131 0.80 9.04 14.64
C VAL A 131 -0.14 8.98 13.47
N TYR A 132 0.29 8.25 12.44
CA TYR A 132 -0.51 7.99 11.25
C TYR A 132 -0.59 6.49 11.03
N VAL A 133 -1.77 5.99 10.66
CA VAL A 133 -1.96 4.58 10.30
C VAL A 133 -2.23 4.49 8.82
N SER A 134 -1.36 3.76 8.12
CA SER A 134 -1.48 3.48 6.69
C SER A 134 -2.18 2.14 6.49
N ILE A 135 -3.26 2.13 5.69
CA ILE A 135 -4.04 0.93 5.35
C ILE A 135 -4.22 0.87 3.84
N ARG A 136 -3.79 -0.22 3.22
CA ARG A 136 -3.91 -0.39 1.77
C ARG A 136 -5.37 -0.63 1.36
N PRO A 137 -5.82 -0.11 0.20
CA PRO A 137 -7.20 -0.31 -0.28
C PRO A 137 -7.62 -1.78 -0.42
N GLU A 138 -6.70 -2.67 -0.79
CA GLU A 138 -6.96 -4.11 -0.92
C GLU A 138 -7.08 -4.85 0.42
N GLN A 139 -6.72 -4.21 1.53
CA GLN A 139 -6.89 -4.74 2.89
C GLN A 139 -8.24 -4.38 3.49
N ILE A 140 -8.96 -3.45 2.87
CA ILE A 140 -10.29 -3.02 3.30
C ILE A 140 -11.35 -3.87 2.61
N ARG A 141 -12.24 -4.44 3.41
CA ARG A 141 -13.43 -5.17 2.96
C ARG A 141 -14.63 -4.23 3.05
N VAL A 142 -15.47 -4.26 2.03
CA VAL A 142 -16.74 -3.50 1.99
C VAL A 142 -17.88 -4.48 2.19
N LEU A 143 -18.77 -4.20 3.11
CA LEU A 143 -19.87 -5.05 3.55
C LEU A 143 -21.17 -4.25 3.56
N THR A 144 -22.29 -4.89 3.20
CA THR A 144 -23.63 -4.30 3.27
C THR A 144 -24.28 -4.47 4.64
N GLU A 145 -23.73 -5.34 5.49
CA GLU A 145 -24.20 -5.59 6.83
C GLU A 145 -23.06 -5.38 7.83
N GLU A 146 -23.40 -4.97 9.06
CA GLU A 146 -22.41 -4.77 10.13
C GLU A 146 -21.76 -6.10 10.51
N PRO A 147 -20.43 -6.19 10.54
CA PRO A 147 -19.74 -7.42 10.91
C PRO A 147 -19.74 -7.66 12.43
N ASP A 148 -20.17 -8.86 12.87
CA ASP A 148 -20.31 -9.21 14.29
C ASP A 148 -18.99 -9.25 15.10
N ASP A 149 -17.86 -9.65 14.47
CA ASP A 149 -16.59 -9.96 15.15
C ASP A 149 -15.38 -9.16 14.63
N SER A 150 -15.57 -7.96 14.10
CA SER A 150 -14.47 -7.16 13.57
C SER A 150 -13.99 -6.12 14.58
N VAL A 151 -12.68 -6.04 14.78
CA VAL A 151 -12.06 -5.07 15.71
C VAL A 151 -11.91 -3.67 15.10
N ASN A 152 -11.85 -3.56 13.78
CA ASN A 152 -11.79 -2.31 13.06
C ASN A 152 -12.96 -2.23 12.09
N VAL A 153 -13.91 -1.37 12.39
CA VAL A 153 -15.11 -1.14 11.58
C VAL A 153 -15.36 0.35 11.47
N ALA A 154 -15.77 0.80 10.31
CA ALA A 154 -16.30 2.14 10.11
C ALA A 154 -17.50 2.07 9.16
N TYR A 155 -18.41 3.03 9.32
CA TYR A 155 -19.59 3.18 8.50
C TYR A 155 -19.42 4.35 7.53
N GLY A 156 -20.01 4.24 6.34
CA GLY A 156 -19.96 5.32 5.35
C GLY A 156 -20.86 5.06 4.15
N VAL A 157 -20.82 5.98 3.22
CA VAL A 157 -21.61 5.95 1.98
C VAL A 157 -20.68 5.83 0.78
N VAL A 158 -21.01 4.96 -0.17
CA VAL A 158 -20.26 4.82 -1.41
C VAL A 158 -20.49 6.06 -2.30
N THR A 159 -19.44 6.84 -2.52
CA THR A 159 -19.48 8.04 -3.35
C THR A 159 -19.02 7.80 -4.78
N HIS A 160 -18.18 6.80 -4.99
CA HIS A 160 -17.67 6.47 -6.32
C HIS A 160 -17.36 4.99 -6.46
N VAL A 161 -17.62 4.43 -7.65
CA VAL A 161 -17.28 3.05 -8.02
C VAL A 161 -16.61 3.05 -9.37
N ALA A 162 -15.39 2.49 -9.47
CA ALA A 162 -14.66 2.36 -10.72
C ALA A 162 -14.33 0.89 -11.02
N TRP A 163 -14.73 0.43 -12.20
CA TRP A 163 -14.38 -0.89 -12.72
C TRP A 163 -12.99 -0.85 -13.38
N MET A 164 -12.03 -1.53 -12.78
CA MET A 164 -10.65 -1.59 -13.25
C MET A 164 -10.30 -2.89 -14.00
N GLY A 165 -11.31 -3.66 -14.37
CA GLY A 165 -11.17 -4.95 -15.07
C GLY A 165 -11.02 -6.13 -14.10
N SER A 166 -9.88 -6.29 -13.46
CA SER A 166 -9.62 -7.37 -12.50
C SER A 166 -10.11 -7.09 -11.08
N TYR A 167 -10.33 -5.83 -10.74
CA TYR A 167 -10.84 -5.38 -9.46
C TYR A 167 -11.75 -4.16 -9.62
N MET A 168 -12.51 -3.85 -8.58
CA MET A 168 -13.29 -2.63 -8.43
C MET A 168 -12.64 -1.76 -7.36
N LEU A 169 -12.61 -0.46 -7.62
CA LEU A 169 -12.20 0.55 -6.66
C LEU A 169 -13.45 1.29 -6.17
N TYR A 170 -13.61 1.35 -4.86
CA TYR A 170 -14.67 2.08 -4.16
C TYR A 170 -14.07 3.29 -3.46
N GLN A 171 -14.78 4.41 -3.50
CA GLN A 171 -14.55 5.53 -2.59
C GLN A 171 -15.74 5.62 -1.65
N ILE A 172 -15.46 5.55 -0.37
CA ILE A 172 -16.46 5.56 0.70
C ILE A 172 -16.21 6.79 1.57
N GLU A 173 -17.21 7.66 1.68
CA GLU A 173 -17.16 8.81 2.57
C GLU A 173 -17.72 8.40 3.93
N LEU A 174 -16.88 8.52 4.97
CA LEU A 174 -17.25 8.27 6.36
C LEU A 174 -18.02 9.48 6.92
N ASP A 175 -18.70 9.31 8.05
CA ASP A 175 -19.44 10.39 8.74
C ASP A 175 -18.55 11.58 9.13
N SER A 176 -17.27 11.36 9.33
CA SER A 176 -16.26 12.40 9.54
C SER A 176 -15.95 13.26 8.30
N GLY A 177 -16.46 12.87 7.13
CA GLY A 177 -16.09 13.45 5.83
C GLY A 177 -14.79 12.89 5.24
N LYS A 178 -14.17 11.93 5.91
CA LYS A 178 -12.99 11.22 5.38
C LYS A 178 -13.39 10.31 4.23
N VAL A 179 -12.70 10.44 3.10
CA VAL A 179 -12.85 9.50 1.98
C VAL A 179 -11.83 8.36 2.13
N VAL A 180 -12.32 7.13 2.05
CA VAL A 180 -11.55 5.88 2.15
C VAL A 180 -11.64 5.15 0.82
N ASP A 181 -10.49 4.77 0.26
CA ASP A 181 -10.41 3.91 -0.91
C ASP A 181 -10.40 2.44 -0.49
N ALA A 182 -11.26 1.61 -1.10
CA ALA A 182 -11.26 0.17 -0.93
C ALA A 182 -11.19 -0.54 -2.29
N SER A 183 -10.45 -1.65 -2.36
CA SER A 183 -10.27 -2.41 -3.61
C SER A 183 -10.75 -3.84 -3.43
N MET A 184 -11.74 -4.25 -4.24
CA MET A 184 -12.31 -5.59 -4.22
C MET A 184 -12.06 -6.33 -5.53
N PRO A 185 -11.69 -7.63 -5.52
CA PRO A 185 -11.60 -8.43 -6.73
C PRO A 185 -12.92 -8.43 -7.50
N ALA A 186 -12.89 -8.17 -8.83
CA ALA A 186 -14.09 -8.04 -9.65
C ALA A 186 -15.01 -9.27 -9.59
N ARG A 187 -14.47 -10.49 -9.36
CA ARG A 187 -15.25 -11.72 -9.18
C ARG A 187 -16.17 -11.71 -7.94
N MET A 188 -15.84 -10.93 -6.91
CA MET A 188 -16.65 -10.82 -5.70
C MET A 188 -17.78 -9.80 -5.85
N ALA A 189 -17.76 -9.01 -6.90
CA ALA A 189 -18.69 -7.94 -7.17
C ALA A 189 -19.88 -8.37 -8.08
N LEU A 190 -20.05 -9.66 -8.39
CA LEU A 190 -20.97 -10.10 -9.44
C LEU A 190 -22.43 -10.24 -8.97
N GLU A 191 -22.73 -10.41 -7.68
CA GLU A 191 -24.11 -10.67 -7.23
C GLU A 191 -24.66 -9.67 -6.21
N ASP A 192 -23.81 -9.05 -5.33
CA ASP A 192 -24.25 -8.12 -4.28
C ASP A 192 -23.24 -6.98 -4.04
N ALA A 193 -22.64 -6.47 -5.11
CA ALA A 193 -21.69 -5.36 -4.98
C ALA A 193 -22.39 -4.05 -4.65
N PRO A 194 -21.91 -3.30 -3.64
CA PRO A 194 -22.42 -1.98 -3.35
C PRO A 194 -22.35 -1.04 -4.55
N SER A 195 -23.37 -0.22 -4.69
CA SER A 195 -23.51 0.81 -5.72
C SER A 195 -23.28 2.20 -5.13
N ILE A 196 -23.19 3.21 -5.97
CA ILE A 196 -23.13 4.61 -5.53
C ILE A 196 -24.38 4.92 -4.72
N ASP A 197 -24.23 5.69 -3.63
CA ASP A 197 -25.23 6.08 -2.63
C ASP A 197 -25.66 4.94 -1.68
N ASP A 198 -25.09 3.73 -1.80
CA ASP A 198 -25.33 2.67 -0.82
C ASP A 198 -24.57 2.95 0.48
N GLU A 199 -25.26 2.70 1.60
CA GLU A 199 -24.69 2.67 2.95
C GLU A 199 -23.93 1.36 3.17
N VAL A 200 -22.68 1.45 3.64
CA VAL A 200 -21.80 0.30 3.78
C VAL A 200 -20.98 0.35 5.07
N TYR A 201 -20.59 -0.81 5.52
CA TYR A 201 -19.55 -0.98 6.54
C TYR A 201 -18.24 -1.31 5.86
N ILE A 202 -17.16 -0.68 6.32
CA ILE A 202 -15.80 -1.07 5.95
C ILE A 202 -15.10 -1.68 7.14
N THR A 203 -14.32 -2.74 6.88
CA THR A 203 -13.57 -3.41 7.94
C THR A 203 -12.19 -3.83 7.43
N TRP A 204 -11.22 -3.89 8.33
CA TRP A 204 -9.86 -4.35 8.04
C TRP A 204 -9.29 -5.13 9.22
N GLY A 205 -8.37 -6.01 8.90
CA GLY A 205 -7.74 -6.87 9.90
C GLY A 205 -6.83 -6.11 10.87
N PRO A 206 -6.60 -6.66 12.05
CA PRO A 206 -5.70 -6.07 13.05
C PRO A 206 -4.24 -5.95 12.56
N ASP A 207 -3.84 -6.79 11.60
CA ASP A 207 -2.49 -6.78 10.98
C ASP A 207 -2.38 -5.88 9.74
N SER A 208 -3.48 -5.24 9.35
CA SER A 208 -3.53 -4.45 8.10
C SER A 208 -2.95 -3.05 8.25
N GLY A 209 -2.95 -2.50 9.46
CA GLY A 209 -2.48 -1.16 9.75
C GLY A 209 -0.98 -1.10 9.97
N THR A 210 -0.28 -0.16 9.32
CA THR A 210 1.11 0.18 9.62
C THR A 210 1.16 1.53 10.30
N VAL A 211 1.68 1.58 11.54
CA VAL A 211 1.80 2.81 12.32
C VAL A 211 3.05 3.57 11.90
N LEU A 212 2.90 4.86 11.59
CA LEU A 212 3.93 5.75 11.09
C LEU A 212 4.04 6.96 12.02
N SER A 213 5.25 7.28 12.46
CA SER A 213 5.52 8.43 13.32
C SER A 213 5.80 9.74 12.56
N SER A 214 5.93 9.68 11.19
CA SER A 214 6.27 10.84 10.35
C SER A 214 5.71 10.75 8.94
#